data_336fc6710cbe47156059198fe0a8ecee
#
_entry.id   336fc6710cbe47156059198fe0a8ecee
#
_cell.length_a   1.000
_cell.length_b   1.000
_cell.length_c   1.000
_cell.angle_alpha   90.00
_cell.angle_beta   90.00
_cell.angle_gamma   90.00
#
_symmetry.space_group_name_H-M   'P 1'
#
loop_
_entity.id
_entity.type
_entity.pdbx_description
1 polymer ?
#
loop_
_entity_poly.entity_id
_entity_poly.type
_entity_poly.pdbx_seq_one_letter_code
_entity_poly.pdbx_strand_id
1 'polypeptide(L)'
;MNKCFFPSLLLLLSPALHAETNFTQQTIDLGLVVTDLEKSLEFYKKVVGFSEREGFEVGGKFPKQVGLTDGSPLAIRVLSLGEEESATKLKLMQVASQKPTKKINQPFIHTIAGLSYLTIFVKDVDLVLKNAAKHGYKPYAQSPQTLPKGLPQDICLLMLKDPDGNFVEIVGPNTVDLKK
;
A
#
# COMPACT_ATOMS: atom_id res chain seq x y z
N MET A 1 57.29 -40.53 23.83
CA MET A 1 56.41 -39.49 24.40
C MET A 1 56.15 -38.45 23.34
N ASN A 2 55.11 -38.63 22.51
CA ASN A 2 54.74 -37.71 21.43
C ASN A 2 53.67 -36.74 21.95
N LYS A 3 54.03 -35.47 22.04
CA LYS A 3 53.06 -34.39 22.37
C LYS A 3 52.36 -33.95 21.10
N CYS A 4 51.07 -34.32 20.96
CA CYS A 4 50.21 -33.73 19.93
C CYS A 4 49.91 -32.29 20.29
N PHE A 5 50.32 -31.36 19.45
CA PHE A 5 49.97 -29.94 19.45
C PHE A 5 48.66 -29.78 18.70
N PHE A 6 47.54 -29.45 19.38
CA PHE A 6 46.29 -29.05 18.72
C PHE A 6 46.34 -27.53 18.53
N PRO A 7 46.28 -27.01 17.30
CA PRO A 7 46.14 -25.59 17.07
C PRO A 7 44.69 -25.18 17.42
N SER A 8 44.53 -24.30 18.44
CA SER A 8 43.27 -23.67 18.78
C SER A 8 42.86 -22.74 17.66
N LEU A 9 41.86 -23.12 16.89
CA LEU A 9 41.25 -22.28 15.85
C LEU A 9 40.40 -21.20 16.54
N LEU A 10 40.97 -20.00 16.64
CA LEU A 10 40.28 -18.82 17.15
C LEU A 10 39.27 -18.31 16.07
N LEU A 11 37.99 -18.66 16.20
CA LEU A 11 36.95 -18.11 15.35
C LEU A 11 36.78 -16.62 15.70
N LEU A 12 37.33 -15.75 14.85
CA LEU A 12 37.03 -14.31 14.88
C LEU A 12 35.59 -14.11 14.44
N LEU A 13 34.66 -14.00 15.39
CA LEU A 13 33.32 -13.45 15.11
C LEU A 13 33.51 -11.97 14.75
N SER A 14 33.47 -11.68 13.45
CA SER A 14 33.32 -10.30 12.99
C SER A 14 31.94 -9.79 13.43
N PRO A 15 31.86 -8.69 14.21
CA PRO A 15 30.56 -8.09 14.50
C PRO A 15 29.96 -7.65 13.16
N ALA A 16 28.77 -8.17 12.83
CA ALA A 16 28.00 -7.67 11.71
C ALA A 16 27.71 -6.19 11.98
N LEU A 17 28.31 -5.30 11.20
CA LEU A 17 27.96 -3.88 11.22
C LEU A 17 26.49 -3.77 10.75
N HIS A 18 25.56 -3.81 11.70
CA HIS A 18 24.20 -3.38 11.43
C HIS A 18 24.21 -1.85 11.37
N ALA A 19 23.77 -1.30 10.25
CA ALA A 19 23.51 0.13 10.18
C ALA A 19 22.58 0.53 11.31
N GLU A 20 22.94 1.53 12.08
CA GLU A 20 22.10 2.05 13.14
C GLU A 20 20.77 2.53 12.53
N THR A 21 19.65 1.95 12.96
CA THR A 21 18.34 2.30 12.39
C THR A 21 17.86 3.60 13.01
N ASN A 22 17.58 4.60 12.17
CA ASN A 22 17.07 5.91 12.59
C ASN A 22 15.54 6.02 12.37
N PHE A 23 14.81 4.90 12.52
CA PHE A 23 13.37 4.87 12.36
C PHE A 23 12.67 5.07 13.70
N THR A 24 11.71 6.00 13.75
CA THR A 24 10.86 6.25 14.93
C THR A 24 9.66 5.31 14.99
N GLN A 25 9.30 4.68 13.85
CA GLN A 25 8.22 3.71 13.74
C GLN A 25 8.53 2.68 12.63
N GLN A 26 7.87 1.52 12.68
CA GLN A 26 8.07 0.43 11.72
C GLN A 26 7.09 0.48 10.54
N THR A 27 6.13 1.38 10.57
CA THR A 27 5.17 1.61 9.48
C THR A 27 5.55 2.83 8.68
N ILE A 28 5.13 2.87 7.43
CA ILE A 28 5.30 4.00 6.52
C ILE A 28 3.95 4.61 6.19
N ASP A 29 3.91 5.91 5.98
CA ASP A 29 2.76 6.59 5.38
C ASP A 29 2.93 6.67 3.87
N LEU A 30 1.83 6.47 3.15
CA LEU A 30 1.80 6.54 1.69
C LEU A 30 1.07 7.80 1.25
N GLY A 31 1.66 8.55 0.33
CA GLY A 31 1.03 9.71 -0.30
C GLY A 31 0.51 9.36 -1.69
N LEU A 32 -0.75 9.63 -1.96
CA LEU A 32 -1.41 9.36 -3.22
C LEU A 32 -2.09 10.63 -3.75
N VAL A 33 -1.61 11.15 -4.87
CA VAL A 33 -2.27 12.27 -5.55
C VAL A 33 -3.47 11.75 -6.33
N VAL A 34 -4.64 12.36 -6.11
CA VAL A 34 -5.91 11.92 -6.67
C VAL A 34 -6.53 13.02 -7.53
N THR A 35 -7.28 12.63 -8.56
CA THR A 35 -7.98 13.58 -9.43
C THR A 35 -9.35 14.01 -8.86
N ASP A 36 -9.94 13.14 -8.03
CA ASP A 36 -11.25 13.36 -7.38
C ASP A 36 -11.18 12.77 -5.96
N LEU A 37 -11.08 13.67 -4.99
CA LEU A 37 -10.87 13.29 -3.58
C LEU A 37 -12.06 12.48 -3.02
N GLU A 38 -13.29 12.88 -3.35
CA GLU A 38 -14.48 12.20 -2.83
C GLU A 38 -14.65 10.78 -3.39
N LYS A 39 -14.40 10.59 -4.69
CA LYS A 39 -14.40 9.23 -5.28
C LYS A 39 -13.31 8.34 -4.69
N SER A 40 -12.13 8.88 -4.45
CA SER A 40 -11.04 8.12 -3.84
C SER A 40 -11.34 7.79 -2.39
N LEU A 41 -11.93 8.72 -1.63
CA LEU A 41 -12.43 8.46 -0.28
C LEU A 41 -13.49 7.34 -0.27
N GLU A 42 -14.46 7.40 -1.17
CA GLU A 42 -15.48 6.35 -1.29
C GLU A 42 -14.83 4.97 -1.54
N PHE A 43 -13.91 4.88 -2.51
CA PHE A 43 -13.21 3.63 -2.84
C PHE A 43 -12.45 3.08 -1.63
N TYR A 44 -11.56 3.86 -1.06
CA TYR A 44 -10.71 3.35 0.03
C TYR A 44 -11.49 3.07 1.32
N LYS A 45 -12.55 3.84 1.62
CA LYS A 45 -13.38 3.63 2.82
C LYS A 45 -14.44 2.53 2.63
N LYS A 46 -15.17 2.57 1.51
CA LYS A 46 -16.37 1.72 1.32
C LYS A 46 -16.06 0.40 0.62
N VAL A 47 -15.04 0.37 -0.25
CA VAL A 47 -14.65 -0.86 -0.95
C VAL A 47 -13.57 -1.58 -0.17
N VAL A 48 -12.48 -0.88 0.18
CA VAL A 48 -11.31 -1.49 0.81
C VAL A 48 -11.47 -1.61 2.33
N GLY A 49 -12.05 -0.60 2.99
CA GLY A 49 -12.33 -0.62 4.43
C GLY A 49 -11.38 0.20 5.30
N PHE A 50 -10.72 1.22 4.75
CA PHE A 50 -9.95 2.17 5.55
C PHE A 50 -10.84 3.02 6.45
N SER A 51 -10.33 3.40 7.61
CA SER A 51 -10.93 4.39 8.52
C SER A 51 -10.40 5.78 8.21
N GLU A 52 -11.28 6.78 8.15
CA GLU A 52 -10.88 8.18 7.94
C GLU A 52 -10.45 8.81 9.27
N ARG A 53 -9.36 9.56 9.22
CA ARG A 53 -8.80 10.36 10.32
C ARG A 53 -8.87 11.84 9.96
N GLU A 54 -8.52 12.70 10.91
CA GLU A 54 -8.44 14.13 10.68
C GLU A 54 -7.49 14.45 9.52
N GLY A 55 -8.00 15.19 8.54
CA GLY A 55 -7.24 15.68 7.40
C GLY A 55 -6.68 17.06 7.66
N PHE A 56 -5.89 17.57 6.73
CA PHE A 56 -5.31 18.92 6.82
C PHE A 56 -5.04 19.51 5.44
N GLU A 57 -4.78 20.80 5.42
CA GLU A 57 -4.39 21.51 4.20
C GLU A 57 -2.95 22.00 4.30
N VAL A 58 -2.27 22.02 3.16
CA VAL A 58 -0.91 22.54 3.04
C VAL A 58 -0.89 23.59 1.93
N GLY A 59 -0.50 24.81 2.29
CA GLY A 59 -0.48 25.95 1.35
C GLY A 59 0.67 26.92 1.62
N GLY A 60 0.56 28.13 1.03
CA GLY A 60 1.58 29.16 1.14
C GLY A 60 2.87 28.79 0.42
N LYS A 61 4.02 29.12 1.00
CA LYS A 61 5.33 28.89 0.39
C LYS A 61 5.87 27.46 0.64
N PHE A 62 5.38 26.77 1.66
CA PHE A 62 5.94 25.51 2.13
C PHE A 62 5.93 24.38 1.08
N PRO A 63 4.83 24.10 0.35
CA PRO A 63 4.82 23.03 -0.65
C PRO A 63 5.90 23.18 -1.71
N LYS A 64 6.17 24.41 -2.13
CA LYS A 64 7.22 24.71 -3.10
C LYS A 64 8.63 24.60 -2.49
N GLN A 65 8.80 25.05 -1.26
CA GLN A 65 10.10 25.02 -0.58
C GLN A 65 10.61 23.60 -0.34
N VAL A 66 9.70 22.66 -0.07
CA VAL A 66 10.04 21.24 0.14
C VAL A 66 9.91 20.39 -1.13
N GLY A 67 9.57 21.01 -2.27
CA GLY A 67 9.47 20.31 -3.56
C GLY A 67 8.24 19.42 -3.72
N LEU A 68 7.18 19.59 -2.92
CA LEU A 68 5.94 18.82 -3.04
C LEU A 68 5.11 19.25 -4.26
N THR A 69 4.94 20.55 -4.46
CA THR A 69 4.21 21.12 -5.60
C THR A 69 4.94 22.34 -6.17
N ASP A 70 4.43 22.88 -7.25
CA ASP A 70 4.88 24.14 -7.84
C ASP A 70 4.52 25.39 -7.01
N GLY A 71 3.90 25.20 -5.84
CA GLY A 71 3.31 26.20 -4.96
C GLY A 71 1.80 26.08 -4.86
N SER A 72 1.20 25.18 -5.66
CA SER A 72 -0.23 24.88 -5.56
C SER A 72 -0.57 24.27 -4.20
N PRO A 73 -1.65 24.71 -3.55
CA PRO A 73 -2.07 24.15 -2.27
C PRO A 73 -2.63 22.72 -2.44
N LEU A 74 -2.54 21.97 -1.34
CA LEU A 74 -3.01 20.58 -1.25
C LEU A 74 -4.08 20.45 -0.18
N ALA A 75 -5.19 19.81 -0.51
CA ALA A 75 -6.12 19.25 0.45
C ALA A 75 -5.73 17.78 0.70
N ILE A 76 -5.52 17.41 1.96
CA ILE A 76 -5.05 16.09 2.36
C ILE A 76 -6.08 15.45 3.26
N ARG A 77 -6.58 14.28 2.87
CA ARG A 77 -7.42 13.42 3.71
C ARG A 77 -6.59 12.21 4.15
N VAL A 78 -6.63 11.91 5.42
CA VAL A 78 -5.84 10.84 6.00
C VAL A 78 -6.73 9.64 6.25
N LEU A 79 -6.33 8.50 5.71
CA LEU A 79 -6.97 7.21 5.93
C LEU A 79 -6.02 6.29 6.69
N SER A 80 -6.54 5.47 7.60
CA SER A 80 -5.79 4.55 8.44
C SER A 80 -6.17 3.11 8.12
N LEU A 81 -5.18 2.23 7.98
CA LEU A 81 -5.39 0.79 7.85
C LEU A 81 -5.52 0.15 9.24
N GLY A 82 -6.69 0.33 9.84
CA GLY A 82 -6.99 -0.08 11.22
C GLY A 82 -7.05 1.10 12.19
N GLU A 83 -7.31 0.79 13.47
CA GLU A 83 -7.63 1.80 14.48
C GLU A 83 -6.41 2.24 15.32
N GLU A 84 -5.31 1.51 15.27
CA GLU A 84 -4.11 1.80 16.05
C GLU A 84 -3.40 3.06 15.55
N GLU A 85 -2.76 3.80 16.45
CA GLU A 85 -2.04 5.03 16.12
C GLU A 85 -0.85 4.75 15.19
N SER A 86 -0.18 3.61 15.36
CA SER A 86 0.94 3.16 14.54
C SER A 86 0.53 2.54 13.20
N ALA A 87 -0.78 2.41 12.92
CA ALA A 87 -1.25 1.83 11.66
C ALA A 87 -0.77 2.63 10.46
N THR A 88 -0.47 1.93 9.36
CA THR A 88 -0.14 2.55 8.07
C THR A 88 -1.22 3.54 7.65
N LYS A 89 -0.81 4.74 7.25
CA LYS A 89 -1.71 5.80 6.77
C LYS A 89 -1.58 5.98 5.27
N LEU A 90 -2.72 6.14 4.62
CA LEU A 90 -2.82 6.54 3.22
C LEU A 90 -3.32 7.99 3.17
N LYS A 91 -2.48 8.89 2.66
CA LYS A 91 -2.79 10.31 2.52
C LYS A 91 -3.27 10.56 1.09
N LEU A 92 -4.57 10.77 0.92
CA LEU A 92 -5.16 11.17 -0.36
C LEU A 92 -4.99 12.67 -0.52
N MET A 93 -4.33 13.10 -1.59
CA MET A 93 -3.95 14.49 -1.82
C MET A 93 -4.57 15.01 -3.11
N GLN A 94 -5.41 16.03 -3.00
CA GLN A 94 -5.90 16.78 -4.16
C GLN A 94 -5.16 18.11 -4.26
N VAL A 95 -4.51 18.32 -5.39
CA VAL A 95 -3.73 19.53 -5.67
C VAL A 95 -4.59 20.52 -6.43
N ALA A 96 -4.75 21.73 -5.90
CA ALA A 96 -5.45 22.82 -6.56
C ALA A 96 -4.55 23.49 -7.62
N SER A 97 -4.21 22.73 -8.66
CA SER A 97 -3.36 23.19 -9.77
C SER A 97 -4.19 23.69 -10.94
N GLN A 98 -3.65 24.68 -11.68
CA GLN A 98 -4.23 25.12 -12.95
C GLN A 98 -4.12 24.05 -14.04
N LYS A 99 -3.19 23.11 -13.93
CA LYS A 99 -3.05 21.96 -14.82
C LYS A 99 -3.75 20.74 -14.21
N PRO A 100 -4.66 20.09 -14.95
CA PRO A 100 -5.33 18.91 -14.45
C PRO A 100 -4.33 17.80 -14.11
N THR A 101 -4.49 17.18 -12.96
CA THR A 101 -3.79 15.95 -12.61
C THR A 101 -4.21 14.84 -13.58
N LYS A 102 -3.25 14.09 -14.10
CA LYS A 102 -3.51 12.98 -15.03
C LYS A 102 -3.64 11.69 -14.27
N LYS A 103 -4.64 10.89 -14.64
CA LYS A 103 -4.80 9.52 -14.15
C LYS A 103 -3.68 8.61 -14.67
N ILE A 104 -3.38 7.58 -13.90
CA ILE A 104 -2.47 6.52 -14.34
C ILE A 104 -3.22 5.63 -15.34
N ASN A 105 -2.68 5.51 -16.55
CA ASN A 105 -3.17 4.60 -17.56
C ASN A 105 -2.10 3.56 -17.88
N GLN A 106 -2.11 2.48 -17.10
CA GLN A 106 -1.20 1.36 -17.31
C GLN A 106 -1.96 0.03 -17.29
N PRO A 107 -1.78 -0.84 -18.29
CA PRO A 107 -2.41 -2.15 -18.33
C PRO A 107 -1.69 -3.16 -17.40
N PHE A 108 -0.42 -2.97 -17.09
CA PHE A 108 0.38 -3.87 -16.26
C PHE A 108 1.32 -3.07 -15.35
N ILE A 109 1.71 -3.65 -14.23
CA ILE A 109 2.58 -3.02 -13.21
C ILE A 109 3.96 -2.59 -13.74
N HIS A 110 4.45 -3.19 -14.82
CA HIS A 110 5.74 -2.88 -15.44
C HIS A 110 5.65 -1.82 -16.54
N THR A 111 4.48 -1.26 -16.82
CA THR A 111 4.30 -0.25 -17.88
C THR A 111 4.95 1.08 -17.50
N ILE A 112 4.89 1.44 -16.22
CA ILE A 112 5.50 2.66 -15.67
C ILE A 112 6.32 2.25 -14.46
N ALA A 113 7.59 2.65 -14.41
CA ALA A 113 8.43 2.40 -13.24
C ALA A 113 8.03 3.31 -12.05
N GLY A 114 8.08 2.77 -10.85
CA GLY A 114 7.74 3.48 -9.61
C GLY A 114 6.98 2.59 -8.62
N LEU A 115 6.25 3.21 -7.70
CA LEU A 115 5.32 2.48 -6.83
C LEU A 115 4.20 1.91 -7.70
N SER A 116 4.13 0.59 -7.80
CA SER A 116 3.29 -0.09 -8.78
C SER A 116 1.93 -0.49 -8.22
N TYR A 117 1.86 -0.88 -6.94
CA TYR A 117 0.62 -1.31 -6.29
C TYR A 117 0.70 -1.18 -4.77
N LEU A 118 -0.47 -1.24 -4.14
CA LEU A 118 -0.63 -1.39 -2.69
C LEU A 118 -1.07 -2.82 -2.41
N THR A 119 -0.39 -3.54 -1.52
CA THR A 119 -0.88 -4.83 -1.01
C THR A 119 -1.56 -4.62 0.34
N ILE A 120 -2.82 -5.05 0.43
CA ILE A 120 -3.64 -4.93 1.62
C ILE A 120 -4.12 -6.32 2.02
N PHE A 121 -3.72 -6.74 3.22
CA PHE A 121 -4.14 -8.03 3.77
C PHE A 121 -5.49 -7.89 4.46
N VAL A 122 -6.43 -8.77 4.10
CA VAL A 122 -7.81 -8.76 4.60
C VAL A 122 -8.20 -10.11 5.20
N LYS A 123 -9.21 -10.10 6.06
CA LYS A 123 -9.76 -11.33 6.66
C LYS A 123 -10.67 -12.09 5.70
N ASP A 124 -11.20 -11.42 4.67
CA ASP A 124 -12.16 -11.97 3.74
C ASP A 124 -12.12 -11.19 2.41
N VAL A 125 -11.61 -11.83 1.36
CA VAL A 125 -11.54 -11.26 -0.01
C VAL A 125 -12.94 -11.09 -0.61
N ASP A 126 -13.89 -11.99 -0.31
CA ASP A 126 -15.26 -11.91 -0.83
C ASP A 126 -16.02 -10.70 -0.30
N LEU A 127 -15.73 -10.27 0.93
CA LEU A 127 -16.33 -9.06 1.47
C LEU A 127 -15.91 -7.84 0.65
N VAL A 128 -14.61 -7.74 0.32
CA VAL A 128 -14.09 -6.66 -0.53
C VAL A 128 -14.67 -6.74 -1.93
N LEU A 129 -14.79 -7.93 -2.50
CA LEU A 129 -15.39 -8.15 -3.82
C LEU A 129 -16.85 -7.72 -3.87
N LYS A 130 -17.65 -8.05 -2.85
CA LYS A 130 -19.05 -7.62 -2.71
C LYS A 130 -19.16 -6.10 -2.58
N ASN A 131 -18.30 -5.50 -1.78
CA ASN A 131 -18.27 -4.04 -1.62
C ASN A 131 -17.87 -3.37 -2.94
N ALA A 132 -16.88 -3.90 -3.66
CA ALA A 132 -16.48 -3.41 -4.97
C ALA A 132 -17.68 -3.42 -5.94
N ALA A 133 -18.38 -4.54 -6.06
CA ALA A 133 -19.56 -4.67 -6.92
C ALA A 133 -20.67 -3.68 -6.54
N LYS A 134 -20.94 -3.51 -5.24
CA LYS A 134 -21.94 -2.56 -4.72
C LYS A 134 -21.63 -1.11 -5.12
N HIS A 135 -20.37 -0.74 -5.18
CA HIS A 135 -19.90 0.61 -5.54
C HIS A 135 -19.45 0.76 -6.99
N GLY A 136 -19.80 -0.23 -7.86
CA GLY A 136 -19.55 -0.16 -9.30
C GLY A 136 -18.12 -0.48 -9.76
N TYR A 137 -17.29 -0.99 -8.86
CA TYR A 137 -15.94 -1.46 -9.19
C TYR A 137 -15.94 -2.93 -9.57
N LYS A 138 -15.07 -3.31 -10.48
CA LYS A 138 -14.92 -4.69 -10.95
C LYS A 138 -13.50 -5.18 -10.71
N PRO A 139 -13.32 -6.48 -10.47
CA PRO A 139 -11.99 -7.08 -10.47
C PRO A 139 -11.23 -6.74 -11.75
N TYR A 140 -9.93 -6.50 -11.61
CA TYR A 140 -9.05 -6.35 -12.74
C TYR A 140 -8.62 -7.73 -13.23
N ALA A 141 -8.72 -7.97 -14.54
CA ALA A 141 -8.48 -9.26 -15.17
C ALA A 141 -9.35 -10.40 -14.56
N GLN A 142 -8.82 -11.62 -14.50
CA GLN A 142 -9.52 -12.80 -13.99
C GLN A 142 -9.26 -13.01 -12.48
N SER A 143 -9.38 -11.96 -11.67
CA SER A 143 -9.24 -12.07 -10.20
C SER A 143 -10.61 -12.11 -9.50
N PRO A 144 -10.75 -12.66 -8.29
CA PRO A 144 -9.68 -13.25 -7.47
C PRO A 144 -9.17 -14.59 -8.00
N GLN A 145 -7.91 -14.91 -7.68
CA GLN A 145 -7.28 -16.19 -7.98
C GLN A 145 -6.60 -16.74 -6.73
N THR A 146 -6.68 -18.05 -6.50
CA THR A 146 -5.86 -18.73 -5.48
C THR A 146 -4.39 -18.54 -5.82
N LEU A 147 -3.56 -18.43 -4.79
CA LEU A 147 -2.13 -18.27 -4.98
C LEU A 147 -1.51 -19.47 -5.72
N PRO A 148 -0.42 -19.28 -6.48
CA PRO A 148 0.25 -20.35 -7.20
C PRO A 148 0.69 -21.50 -6.29
N LYS A 149 0.78 -22.73 -6.85
CA LYS A 149 1.27 -23.92 -6.16
C LYS A 149 2.63 -23.65 -5.50
N GLY A 150 2.75 -24.00 -4.22
CA GLY A 150 3.93 -23.73 -3.40
C GLY A 150 3.75 -22.55 -2.44
N LEU A 151 2.68 -21.77 -2.60
CA LEU A 151 2.22 -20.74 -1.66
C LEU A 151 0.96 -21.23 -0.92
N PRO A 152 0.51 -20.53 0.16
CA PRO A 152 -0.71 -20.89 0.88
C PRO A 152 -1.91 -20.98 -0.06
N GLN A 153 -2.56 -22.15 -0.11
CA GLN A 153 -3.64 -22.43 -1.07
C GLN A 153 -5.02 -21.99 -0.58
N ASP A 154 -5.14 -21.60 0.66
CA ASP A 154 -6.30 -20.97 1.29
C ASP A 154 -6.36 -19.46 1.10
N ILE A 155 -5.33 -18.89 0.47
CA ILE A 155 -5.20 -17.46 0.21
C ILE A 155 -5.46 -17.14 -1.27
N CYS A 156 -6.26 -16.11 -1.49
CA CYS A 156 -6.56 -15.55 -2.80
C CYS A 156 -6.00 -14.14 -2.95
N LEU A 157 -5.74 -13.76 -4.20
CA LEU A 157 -5.37 -12.44 -4.60
C LEU A 157 -6.47 -11.85 -5.49
N LEU A 158 -7.04 -10.71 -5.06
CA LEU A 158 -7.97 -9.90 -5.82
C LEU A 158 -7.26 -8.61 -6.25
N MET A 159 -7.22 -8.34 -7.54
CA MET A 159 -6.69 -7.08 -8.07
C MET A 159 -7.83 -6.12 -8.42
N LEU A 160 -7.76 -4.92 -7.88
CA LEU A 160 -8.65 -3.80 -8.22
C LEU A 160 -7.84 -2.65 -8.82
N LYS A 161 -8.52 -1.72 -9.44
CA LYS A 161 -8.01 -0.37 -9.73
C LYS A 161 -8.81 0.66 -8.97
N ASP A 162 -8.11 1.59 -8.34
CA ASP A 162 -8.75 2.75 -7.73
C ASP A 162 -9.29 3.73 -8.81
N PRO A 163 -10.00 4.82 -8.44
CA PRO A 163 -10.54 5.80 -9.38
C PRO A 163 -9.51 6.45 -10.31
N ASP A 164 -8.25 6.47 -9.93
CA ASP A 164 -7.16 7.08 -10.69
C ASP A 164 -6.29 6.08 -11.46
N GLY A 165 -6.63 4.79 -11.38
CA GLY A 165 -5.99 3.71 -12.12
C GLY A 165 -4.82 3.05 -11.40
N ASN A 166 -4.58 3.36 -10.12
CA ASN A 166 -3.60 2.67 -9.30
C ASN A 166 -4.05 1.23 -9.03
N PHE A 167 -3.10 0.30 -9.06
CA PHE A 167 -3.38 -1.08 -8.69
C PHE A 167 -3.47 -1.22 -7.17
N VAL A 168 -4.54 -1.91 -6.72
CA VAL A 168 -4.77 -2.25 -5.33
C VAL A 168 -4.94 -3.76 -5.23
N GLU A 169 -3.96 -4.40 -4.66
CA GLU A 169 -3.90 -5.84 -4.43
C GLU A 169 -4.50 -6.15 -3.06
N ILE A 170 -5.52 -6.99 -3.04
CA ILE A 170 -6.19 -7.46 -1.84
C ILE A 170 -5.84 -8.92 -1.66
N VAL A 171 -5.25 -9.27 -0.52
CA VAL A 171 -4.76 -10.61 -0.22
C VAL A 171 -5.41 -11.12 1.06
N GLY A 172 -5.95 -12.31 1.00
CA GLY A 172 -6.60 -12.94 2.15
C GLY A 172 -7.33 -14.22 1.78
N PRO A 173 -7.96 -14.89 2.78
CA PRO A 173 -8.78 -16.06 2.51
C PRO A 173 -10.01 -15.71 1.68
N ASN A 174 -10.42 -16.67 0.86
CA ASN A 174 -11.70 -16.64 0.16
C ASN A 174 -12.68 -17.54 0.93
N THR A 175 -13.65 -16.95 1.61
CA THR A 175 -14.59 -17.70 2.48
C THR A 175 -15.66 -18.44 1.70
N VAL A 176 -15.88 -18.14 0.43
CA VAL A 176 -16.87 -18.86 -0.42
C VAL A 176 -16.32 -20.19 -0.90
N ASP A 177 -15.06 -20.28 -1.27
CA ASP A 177 -14.45 -21.53 -1.74
C ASP A 177 -14.14 -22.52 -0.62
N LEU A 178 -14.06 -22.07 0.64
CA LEU A 178 -13.89 -22.93 1.81
C LEU A 178 -15.18 -23.71 2.18
N LYS A 179 -16.29 -23.47 1.48
CA LYS A 179 -17.60 -24.13 1.72
C LYS A 179 -17.98 -25.18 0.67
N LYS A 180 -17.05 -25.56 -0.20
CA LYS A 180 -17.26 -26.63 -1.17
C LYS A 180 -16.63 -27.97 -0.71
#